data_916b057520e8c67b5d5bcee4ff04eb57
#
_entry.id   916b057520e8c67b5d5bcee4ff04eb57
#
_cell.length_a   1.000
_cell.length_b   1.000
_cell.length_c   1.000
_cell.angle_alpha   90.00
_cell.angle_beta   90.00
_cell.angle_gamma   90.00
#
_symmetry.space_group_name_H-M   'P 1'
#
loop_
_entity.id
_entity.type
_entity.pdbx_description
1 polymer ?
#
loop_
_entity_poly.entity_id
_entity_poly.type
_entity_poly.pdbx_seq_one_letter_code
_entity_poly.pdbx_strand_id
1 'polypeptide(L)'
;MNHRHILAIILISASAILFSQRLNSQKKSRSNVEKFILAPFPDAVDEDSVKVVTFMEIPYNSLQFIKKESSYLAYYQASLSIRYHKGKEINNITWTDSIQVELYTDTRSTMKNRKHFADFNVSLGEKYEVIGELQDLDTRKKGLLKKNIDFKGLEKMPSLLKPIFMLDLPGNWGFNNDKIPTRGFRVREIGLGVDIKISGFIEKNDYEVSIFLTNGTANDSLIQKFSGDGKLGFFSENIFIPSAKFNSIKNDFRILLEQGKEKDEQKISFTRFKPGFSGYVNDVEIAMKQMKYILSNDERKELKNNNKQNKEQLFYQIWKKRDPTPETEQNELMEEYFQRVEYVNEHFSGWQPGWETDRGKIYILFGPPDEIQRTNPSAGNSTIYQIWNYVKVNKQFVFRDQNGFGDYRLDTPFLGPAGL
;
A
#
# COMPACT_ATOMS: atom_id res chain seq x y z
N MET A 1 50.99 -5.53 39.71
CA MET A 1 49.60 -5.78 39.22
C MET A 1 49.68 -6.71 38.02
N ASN A 2 49.16 -7.92 38.17
CA ASN A 2 49.36 -9.01 37.23
C ASN A 2 48.60 -8.80 35.92
N HIS A 3 49.27 -8.98 34.79
CA HIS A 3 48.69 -8.94 33.43
C HIS A 3 47.39 -9.74 33.26
N ARG A 4 47.14 -10.75 34.10
CA ARG A 4 45.90 -11.55 34.11
C ARG A 4 44.65 -10.76 34.55
N HIS A 5 44.78 -9.76 35.41
CA HIS A 5 43.63 -8.93 35.84
C HIS A 5 43.26 -7.87 34.81
N ILE A 6 44.23 -7.37 34.03
CA ILE A 6 43.97 -6.41 32.95
C ILE A 6 43.26 -7.08 31.78
N LEU A 7 43.64 -8.33 31.43
CA LEU A 7 42.94 -9.10 30.38
C LEU A 7 41.48 -9.46 30.79
N ALA A 8 41.22 -9.77 32.06
CA ALA A 8 39.89 -10.07 32.55
C ALA A 8 38.97 -8.84 32.50
N ILE A 9 39.46 -7.65 32.83
CA ILE A 9 38.67 -6.41 32.78
C ILE A 9 38.39 -6.00 31.33
N ILE A 10 39.30 -6.20 30.39
CA ILE A 10 39.08 -5.92 28.96
C ILE A 10 38.08 -6.90 28.37
N LEU A 11 38.08 -8.18 28.73
CA LEU A 11 37.12 -9.17 28.29
C LEU A 11 35.69 -8.92 28.83
N ILE A 12 35.58 -8.45 30.09
CA ILE A 12 34.30 -8.11 30.70
C ILE A 12 33.71 -6.83 30.05
N SER A 13 34.54 -5.82 29.76
CA SER A 13 34.11 -4.61 29.07
C SER A 13 33.70 -4.88 27.61
N ALA A 14 34.42 -5.73 26.89
CA ALA A 14 34.08 -6.12 25.52
C ALA A 14 32.81 -6.94 25.47
N SER A 15 32.54 -7.84 26.42
CA SER A 15 31.31 -8.59 26.50
C SER A 15 30.09 -7.71 26.87
N ALA A 16 30.28 -6.70 27.73
CA ALA A 16 29.23 -5.74 28.07
C ALA A 16 28.86 -4.83 26.86
N ILE A 17 29.87 -4.41 26.09
CA ILE A 17 29.64 -3.62 24.85
C ILE A 17 28.95 -4.46 23.79
N LEU A 18 29.34 -5.72 23.58
CA LEU A 18 28.66 -6.64 22.66
C LEU A 18 27.25 -6.98 23.11
N PHE A 19 27.00 -7.09 24.42
CA PHE A 19 25.65 -7.32 24.97
C PHE A 19 24.77 -6.09 24.82
N SER A 20 25.30 -4.88 25.04
CA SER A 20 24.55 -3.63 24.81
C SER A 20 24.30 -3.38 23.32
N GLN A 21 25.22 -3.74 22.42
CA GLN A 21 25.00 -3.70 20.97
C GLN A 21 23.97 -4.74 20.51
N ARG A 22 23.96 -5.96 21.09
CA ARG A 22 22.92 -6.96 20.85
C ARG A 22 21.53 -6.52 21.37
N LEU A 23 21.46 -5.90 22.55
CA LEU A 23 20.21 -5.33 23.08
C LEU A 23 19.72 -4.16 22.22
N ASN A 24 20.60 -3.31 21.70
CA ASN A 24 20.24 -2.24 20.78
C ASN A 24 19.87 -2.76 19.38
N SER A 25 20.49 -3.83 18.89
CA SER A 25 20.09 -4.48 17.63
C SER A 25 18.77 -5.22 17.79
N GLN A 26 18.50 -5.86 18.94
CA GLN A 26 17.18 -6.47 19.22
C GLN A 26 16.09 -5.42 19.45
N LYS A 27 16.40 -4.22 19.97
CA LYS A 27 15.45 -3.10 19.98
C LYS A 27 15.20 -2.53 18.56
N LYS A 28 16.16 -2.58 17.64
CA LYS A 28 15.98 -2.20 16.23
C LYS A 28 15.21 -3.22 15.41
N SER A 29 15.17 -4.50 15.80
CA SER A 29 14.45 -5.57 15.10
C SER A 29 13.02 -5.80 15.59
N ARG A 30 12.48 -5.01 16.51
CA ARG A 30 11.05 -4.92 16.73
C ARG A 30 10.49 -4.18 15.53
N SER A 31 10.08 -4.96 14.53
CA SER A 31 9.42 -4.57 13.31
C SER A 31 8.59 -3.29 13.51
N ASN A 32 9.06 -2.16 12.97
CA ASN A 32 8.17 -1.10 12.58
C ASN A 32 7.32 -1.63 11.42
N VAL A 33 6.35 -2.46 11.73
CA VAL A 33 5.24 -2.70 10.81
C VAL A 33 4.63 -1.31 10.62
N GLU A 34 4.67 -0.82 9.41
CA GLU A 34 4.01 0.43 9.07
C GLU A 34 2.55 0.26 9.42
N LYS A 35 2.15 0.81 10.57
CA LYS A 35 0.80 0.62 11.11
C LYS A 35 -0.25 1.42 10.35
N PHE A 36 0.17 2.31 9.47
CA PHE A 36 -0.70 3.17 8.68
C PHE A 36 0.04 3.65 7.43
N ILE A 37 -0.70 4.23 6.50
CA ILE A 37 -0.17 4.79 5.27
C ILE A 37 -0.13 6.30 5.40
N LEU A 38 0.99 6.93 5.02
CA LEU A 38 1.17 8.38 4.94
C LEU A 38 1.44 8.75 3.48
N ALA A 39 0.59 9.60 2.89
CA ALA A 39 0.68 9.98 1.47
C ALA A 39 0.50 11.48 1.28
N PRO A 40 1.58 12.25 1.10
CA PRO A 40 1.52 13.66 0.73
C PRO A 40 1.38 13.83 -0.78
N PHE A 41 0.56 14.81 -1.19
CA PHE A 41 0.27 15.18 -2.57
C PHE A 41 0.44 16.70 -2.76
N PRO A 42 1.54 17.15 -3.36
CA PRO A 42 1.79 18.56 -3.59
C PRO A 42 1.04 19.10 -4.81
N ASP A 43 0.50 20.30 -4.71
CA ASP A 43 -0.20 21.03 -5.76
C ASP A 43 0.21 22.52 -5.76
N ALA A 44 0.43 23.11 -6.93
CA ALA A 44 0.73 24.54 -7.06
C ALA A 44 -0.54 25.36 -6.79
N VAL A 45 -0.45 26.36 -5.93
CA VAL A 45 -1.59 27.20 -5.55
C VAL A 45 -1.32 28.69 -5.69
N ASP A 46 -0.05 29.05 -5.82
CA ASP A 46 0.44 30.38 -6.03
C ASP A 46 1.80 30.33 -6.73
N GLU A 47 2.35 31.45 -7.20
CA GLU A 47 3.63 31.52 -7.93
C GLU A 47 4.84 31.09 -7.09
N ASP A 48 4.73 31.10 -5.74
CA ASP A 48 5.79 30.74 -4.79
C ASP A 48 5.36 29.74 -3.72
N SER A 49 4.16 29.17 -3.84
CA SER A 49 3.56 28.36 -2.79
C SER A 49 3.03 27.02 -3.30
N VAL A 50 3.22 25.99 -2.48
CA VAL A 50 2.73 24.63 -2.70
C VAL A 50 1.77 24.25 -1.59
N LYS A 51 0.57 23.78 -1.95
CA LYS A 51 -0.34 23.10 -1.04
C LYS A 51 -0.01 21.61 -1.00
N VAL A 52 0.34 21.10 0.16
CA VAL A 52 0.60 19.66 0.38
C VAL A 52 -0.63 19.04 1.04
N VAL A 53 -1.48 18.42 0.23
CA VAL A 53 -2.62 17.62 0.73
C VAL A 53 -2.09 16.28 1.21
N THR A 54 -2.24 16.00 2.49
CA THR A 54 -1.68 14.82 3.12
C THR A 54 -2.78 13.91 3.66
N PHE A 55 -2.73 12.63 3.31
CA PHE A 55 -3.62 11.60 3.83
C PHE A 55 -2.89 10.68 4.78
N MET A 56 -3.60 10.28 5.82
CA MET A 56 -3.25 9.20 6.72
C MET A 56 -4.34 8.13 6.67
N GLU A 57 -4.02 6.94 6.16
CA GLU A 57 -4.95 5.82 6.14
C GLU A 57 -4.57 4.83 7.25
N ILE A 58 -5.50 4.58 8.17
CA ILE A 58 -5.32 3.71 9.34
C ILE A 58 -6.12 2.44 9.13
N PRO A 59 -5.49 1.32 8.73
CA PRO A 59 -6.16 0.04 8.62
C PRO A 59 -6.67 -0.43 9.99
N TYR A 60 -7.85 -1.05 10.04
CA TYR A 60 -8.45 -1.45 11.32
C TYR A 60 -7.57 -2.43 12.10
N ASN A 61 -6.86 -3.33 11.42
CA ASN A 61 -5.94 -4.27 12.08
C ASN A 61 -4.71 -3.62 12.75
N SER A 62 -4.48 -2.31 12.55
CA SER A 62 -3.41 -1.57 13.24
C SER A 62 -3.80 -1.08 14.63
N LEU A 63 -5.08 -1.17 14.98
CA LEU A 63 -5.63 -0.74 16.27
C LEU A 63 -6.08 -1.93 17.11
N GLN A 64 -6.09 -1.75 18.45
CA GLN A 64 -6.67 -2.70 19.37
C GLN A 64 -8.17 -2.41 19.53
N PHE A 65 -9.01 -3.37 19.17
CA PHE A 65 -10.44 -3.31 19.41
C PHE A 65 -10.79 -4.05 20.70
N ILE A 66 -11.58 -3.40 21.54
CA ILE A 66 -12.11 -3.97 22.78
C ILE A 66 -13.58 -4.31 22.55
N LYS A 67 -13.99 -5.52 22.93
CA LYS A 67 -15.39 -5.94 22.85
C LYS A 67 -16.23 -5.16 23.88
N LYS A 68 -17.30 -4.51 23.42
CA LYS A 68 -18.32 -3.86 24.24
C LYS A 68 -19.67 -4.37 23.79
N GLU A 69 -20.33 -5.12 24.68
CA GLU A 69 -21.63 -5.75 24.40
C GLU A 69 -21.64 -6.53 23.08
N SER A 70 -22.36 -6.06 22.06
CA SER A 70 -22.50 -6.66 20.75
C SER A 70 -21.52 -6.11 19.70
N SER A 71 -20.67 -5.15 20.05
CA SER A 71 -19.76 -4.46 19.13
C SER A 71 -18.30 -4.48 19.61
N TYR A 72 -17.41 -4.03 18.76
CA TYR A 72 -15.98 -3.85 19.04
C TYR A 72 -15.61 -2.40 18.81
N LEU A 73 -14.88 -1.80 19.74
CA LEU A 73 -14.55 -0.39 19.75
C LEU A 73 -13.04 -0.20 19.91
N ALA A 74 -12.43 0.66 19.11
CA ALA A 74 -11.03 1.10 19.23
C ALA A 74 -10.97 2.61 19.39
N TYR A 75 -10.16 3.09 20.33
CA TYR A 75 -9.88 4.51 20.54
C TYR A 75 -8.44 4.82 20.10
N TYR A 76 -8.25 5.91 19.39
CA TYR A 76 -6.92 6.30 18.93
C TYR A 76 -6.78 7.82 18.83
N GLN A 77 -5.52 8.26 18.78
CA GLN A 77 -5.14 9.62 18.43
C GLN A 77 -4.27 9.56 17.17
N ALA A 78 -4.58 10.39 16.19
CA ALA A 78 -3.82 10.55 14.96
C ALA A 78 -3.38 12.00 14.82
N SER A 79 -2.16 12.23 14.32
CA SER A 79 -1.70 13.58 13.99
C SER A 79 -0.96 13.61 12.66
N LEU A 80 -1.11 14.72 11.96
CA LEU A 80 -0.36 15.07 10.76
C LEU A 80 0.33 16.40 10.99
N SER A 81 1.64 16.46 10.74
CA SER A 81 2.40 17.69 10.81
C SER A 81 3.36 17.84 9.64
N ILE A 82 3.73 19.09 9.35
CA ILE A 82 4.75 19.43 8.38
C ILE A 82 5.80 20.33 9.03
N ARG A 83 7.06 20.07 8.72
CA ARG A 83 8.18 20.88 9.21
C ARG A 83 9.24 21.08 8.12
N TYR A 84 10.10 22.07 8.29
CA TYR A 84 11.33 22.17 7.53
C TYR A 84 12.19 20.92 7.73
N HIS A 85 12.86 20.47 6.70
CA HIS A 85 13.75 19.30 6.83
C HIS A 85 14.83 19.55 7.91
N LYS A 86 14.82 18.72 8.96
CA LYS A 86 15.66 18.88 10.17
C LYS A 86 15.46 20.22 10.91
N GLY A 87 14.32 20.87 10.71
CA GLY A 87 14.05 22.19 11.27
C GLY A 87 12.77 22.24 12.11
N LYS A 88 12.28 23.49 12.27
CA LYS A 88 11.08 23.82 13.06
C LYS A 88 9.81 23.28 12.40
N GLU A 89 8.87 22.83 13.21
CA GLU A 89 7.50 22.53 12.80
C GLU A 89 6.79 23.80 12.32
N ILE A 90 6.06 23.65 11.21
CA ILE A 90 5.30 24.73 10.59
C ILE A 90 3.84 24.66 11.04
N ASN A 91 3.26 23.42 10.97
CA ASN A 91 1.86 23.20 11.33
C ASN A 91 1.64 21.76 11.78
N ASN A 92 0.62 21.57 12.63
CA ASN A 92 0.24 20.27 13.17
C ASN A 92 -1.29 20.23 13.37
N ILE A 93 -1.90 19.13 12.98
CA ILE A 93 -3.31 18.85 13.20
C ILE A 93 -3.43 17.50 13.88
N THR A 94 -4.23 17.43 14.95
CA THR A 94 -4.41 16.24 15.76
C THR A 94 -5.89 15.90 15.88
N TRP A 95 -6.22 14.61 15.75
CA TRP A 95 -7.56 14.04 15.93
C TRP A 95 -7.53 13.03 17.06
N THR A 96 -8.56 13.04 17.91
CA THR A 96 -8.88 11.94 18.81
C THR A 96 -10.21 11.38 18.34
N ASP A 97 -10.23 10.10 17.96
CA ASP A 97 -11.39 9.48 17.29
C ASP A 97 -11.55 8.02 17.77
N SER A 98 -12.66 7.41 17.36
CA SER A 98 -12.97 6.02 17.65
C SER A 98 -13.55 5.30 16.44
N ILE A 99 -13.38 3.99 16.39
CA ILE A 99 -13.95 3.12 15.36
C ILE A 99 -14.77 2.05 16.04
N GLN A 100 -16.04 1.95 15.67
CA GLN A 100 -16.94 0.90 16.13
C GLN A 100 -17.30 -0.03 14.98
N VAL A 101 -17.23 -1.35 15.23
CA VAL A 101 -17.61 -2.39 14.27
C VAL A 101 -18.39 -3.49 14.98
N GLU A 102 -19.30 -4.14 14.26
CA GLU A 102 -20.14 -5.21 14.82
C GLU A 102 -19.46 -6.58 14.70
N LEU A 103 -18.68 -6.80 13.62
CA LEU A 103 -18.05 -8.08 13.35
C LEU A 103 -16.59 -8.08 13.83
N TYR A 104 -16.21 -9.14 14.52
CA TYR A 104 -14.81 -9.36 14.92
C TYR A 104 -13.86 -9.40 13.73
N THR A 105 -14.29 -9.95 12.60
CA THR A 105 -13.50 -10.00 11.36
C THR A 105 -13.11 -8.62 10.85
N ASP A 106 -13.97 -7.62 11.06
CA ASP A 106 -13.69 -6.24 10.67
C ASP A 106 -12.54 -5.61 11.47
N THR A 107 -12.42 -5.97 12.75
CA THR A 107 -11.32 -5.49 13.62
C THR A 107 -9.94 -5.88 13.09
N ARG A 108 -9.86 -6.92 12.27
CA ARG A 108 -8.63 -7.46 11.69
C ARG A 108 -8.47 -7.15 10.21
N SER A 109 -9.37 -6.33 9.67
CA SER A 109 -9.35 -5.96 8.26
C SER A 109 -8.16 -5.06 7.94
N THR A 110 -7.42 -5.40 6.89
CA THR A 110 -6.42 -4.54 6.26
C THR A 110 -7.04 -3.62 5.20
N MET A 111 -8.27 -3.94 4.74
CA MET A 111 -9.02 -3.19 3.72
C MET A 111 -9.85 -2.06 4.33
N LYS A 112 -10.58 -2.36 5.41
CA LYS A 112 -11.30 -1.32 6.15
C LYS A 112 -10.29 -0.41 6.83
N ASN A 113 -10.43 0.87 6.56
CA ASN A 113 -9.54 1.88 7.11
C ASN A 113 -10.31 3.14 7.50
N ARG A 114 -9.75 3.88 8.44
CA ARG A 114 -10.14 5.26 8.74
C ARG A 114 -9.15 6.18 8.05
N LYS A 115 -9.66 7.25 7.43
CA LYS A 115 -8.83 8.25 6.76
C LYS A 115 -8.88 9.57 7.52
N HIS A 116 -7.72 10.17 7.73
CA HIS A 116 -7.56 11.55 8.14
C HIS A 116 -6.77 12.28 7.06
N PHE A 117 -7.03 13.56 6.91
CA PHE A 117 -6.32 14.40 5.95
C PHE A 117 -6.14 15.80 6.49
N ALA A 118 -5.06 16.43 6.04
CA ALA A 118 -4.75 17.82 6.29
C ALA A 118 -4.11 18.41 5.05
N ASP A 119 -4.29 19.71 4.85
CA ASP A 119 -3.57 20.48 3.86
C ASP A 119 -2.65 21.49 4.53
N PHE A 120 -1.46 21.63 3.96
CA PHE A 120 -0.42 22.51 4.46
C PHE A 120 0.09 23.38 3.31
N ASN A 121 0.04 24.71 3.48
CA ASN A 121 0.66 25.61 2.53
C ASN A 121 2.11 25.86 2.96
N VAL A 122 3.03 25.68 2.04
CA VAL A 122 4.48 25.82 2.25
C VAL A 122 5.11 26.54 1.08
N SER A 123 6.24 27.22 1.32
CA SER A 123 6.96 27.95 0.30
C SER A 123 7.69 27.04 -0.67
N LEU A 124 7.82 27.48 -1.91
CA LEU A 124 8.68 26.87 -2.92
C LEU A 124 10.15 26.96 -2.50
N GLY A 125 11.01 26.14 -3.10
CA GLY A 125 12.47 26.23 -2.93
C GLY A 125 13.04 25.55 -1.68
N GLU A 126 12.22 24.99 -0.82
CA GLU A 126 12.63 24.37 0.43
C GLU A 126 12.40 22.85 0.46
N LYS A 127 13.01 22.21 1.46
CA LYS A 127 12.77 20.79 1.78
C LYS A 127 11.94 20.67 3.03
N TYR A 128 10.94 19.80 2.97
CA TYR A 128 10.03 19.56 4.08
C TYR A 128 10.00 18.09 4.47
N GLU A 129 9.61 17.82 5.71
CA GLU A 129 9.30 16.50 6.22
C GLU A 129 7.84 16.51 6.71
N VAL A 130 7.01 15.67 6.09
CA VAL A 130 5.66 15.38 6.55
C VAL A 130 5.72 14.23 7.52
N ILE A 131 5.08 14.37 8.67
CA ILE A 131 5.10 13.40 9.75
C ILE A 131 3.66 12.99 10.06
N GLY A 132 3.43 11.68 10.08
CA GLY A 132 2.20 11.08 10.61
C GLY A 132 2.51 10.34 11.90
N GLU A 133 1.70 10.57 12.93
CA GLU A 133 1.76 9.83 14.19
C GLU A 133 0.42 9.18 14.48
N LEU A 134 0.45 7.93 14.91
CA LEU A 134 -0.71 7.17 15.36
C LEU A 134 -0.45 6.64 16.76
N GLN A 135 -1.35 6.91 17.68
CA GLN A 135 -1.35 6.32 19.01
C GLN A 135 -2.67 5.57 19.26
N ASP A 136 -2.57 4.29 19.49
CA ASP A 136 -3.65 3.47 20.04
C ASP A 136 -3.82 3.82 21.52
N LEU A 137 -5.00 4.29 21.94
CA LEU A 137 -5.21 4.80 23.30
C LEU A 137 -5.42 3.69 24.35
N ASP A 138 -5.84 2.50 23.90
CA ASP A 138 -6.03 1.36 24.80
C ASP A 138 -4.68 0.68 25.13
N THR A 139 -3.85 0.47 24.11
CA THR A 139 -2.52 -0.16 24.30
C THR A 139 -1.39 0.82 24.53
N ARG A 140 -1.62 2.12 24.29
CA ARG A 140 -0.61 3.19 24.28
C ARG A 140 0.53 2.98 23.29
N LYS A 141 0.37 2.06 22.35
CA LYS A 141 1.35 1.84 21.27
C LYS A 141 1.33 3.00 20.29
N LYS A 142 2.52 3.43 19.87
CA LYS A 142 2.70 4.52 18.91
C LYS A 142 3.30 4.00 17.61
N GLY A 143 2.87 4.58 16.49
CA GLY A 143 3.47 4.47 15.17
C GLY A 143 3.87 5.86 14.68
N LEU A 144 5.01 5.96 13.98
CA LEU A 144 5.50 7.20 13.39
C LEU A 144 5.97 6.90 11.97
N LEU A 145 5.47 7.67 11.00
CA LEU A 145 5.96 7.67 9.62
C LEU A 145 6.40 9.07 9.22
N LYS A 146 7.42 9.13 8.37
CA LYS A 146 7.97 10.36 7.85
C LYS A 146 8.14 10.26 6.35
N LYS A 147 7.77 11.31 5.63
CA LYS A 147 7.96 11.46 4.19
C LYS A 147 8.66 12.78 3.90
N ASN A 148 9.80 12.71 3.23
CA ASN A 148 10.49 13.91 2.76
C ASN A 148 9.88 14.37 1.46
N ILE A 149 9.69 15.70 1.33
CA ILE A 149 9.27 16.39 0.11
C ILE A 149 10.35 17.41 -0.21
N ASP A 150 10.79 17.44 -1.45
CA ASP A 150 11.82 18.33 -1.92
C ASP A 150 11.26 19.24 -3.00
N PHE A 151 11.19 20.53 -2.73
CA PHE A 151 10.78 21.56 -3.69
C PHE A 151 11.94 22.42 -4.17
N LYS A 152 13.18 22.03 -3.81
CA LYS A 152 14.38 22.69 -4.33
C LYS A 152 14.53 22.45 -5.82
N GLY A 153 14.83 23.51 -6.53
CA GLY A 153 15.01 23.44 -7.97
C GLY A 153 13.73 23.68 -8.78
N LEU A 154 12.54 23.61 -8.15
CA LEU A 154 11.29 23.96 -8.82
C LEU A 154 11.14 25.48 -9.08
N GLU A 155 12.01 26.28 -8.48
CA GLU A 155 12.16 27.72 -8.77
C GLU A 155 12.76 27.98 -10.16
N LYS A 156 13.39 26.97 -10.77
CA LYS A 156 13.89 27.04 -12.16
C LYS A 156 12.74 26.72 -13.08
N MET A 157 12.12 27.74 -13.60
CA MET A 157 10.95 27.61 -14.48
C MET A 157 11.37 27.30 -15.93
N PRO A 158 10.58 26.53 -16.69
CA PRO A 158 9.35 25.88 -16.23
C PRO A 158 9.64 24.62 -15.40
N SER A 159 8.80 24.31 -14.43
CA SER A 159 8.93 23.11 -13.58
C SER A 159 7.60 22.45 -13.26
N LEU A 160 7.56 21.12 -13.25
CA LEU A 160 6.38 20.30 -12.96
C LEU A 160 6.45 19.73 -11.54
N LEU A 161 5.38 19.86 -10.80
CA LEU A 161 5.13 19.00 -9.66
C LEU A 161 4.79 17.59 -10.13
N LYS A 162 5.00 16.61 -9.25
CA LYS A 162 4.61 15.22 -9.55
C LYS A 162 3.10 15.16 -9.76
N PRO A 163 2.61 14.71 -10.92
CA PRO A 163 1.18 14.63 -11.20
C PRO A 163 0.45 13.72 -10.24
N ILE A 164 -0.82 14.00 -9.99
CA ILE A 164 -1.63 13.34 -8.97
C ILE A 164 -2.85 12.72 -9.62
N PHE A 165 -3.11 11.44 -9.35
CA PHE A 165 -4.38 10.83 -9.69
C PHE A 165 -5.46 11.29 -8.74
N MET A 166 -6.64 11.61 -9.27
CA MET A 166 -7.80 12.08 -8.53
C MET A 166 -8.93 11.06 -8.63
N LEU A 167 -9.66 10.88 -7.53
CA LEU A 167 -10.85 10.01 -7.48
C LEU A 167 -12.08 10.83 -7.07
N ASP A 168 -13.20 10.54 -7.72
CA ASP A 168 -14.51 10.96 -7.22
C ASP A 168 -14.83 10.16 -5.95
N LEU A 169 -15.18 10.85 -4.88
CA LEU A 169 -15.68 10.20 -3.68
C LEU A 169 -17.15 10.57 -3.48
N PRO A 170 -18.03 9.59 -3.35
CA PRO A 170 -19.38 9.84 -2.88
C PRO A 170 -19.33 10.24 -1.41
N GLY A 171 -19.80 11.42 -1.06
CA GLY A 171 -19.94 11.89 0.31
C GLY A 171 -19.24 13.22 0.59
N ASN A 172 -19.68 13.89 1.66
CA ASN A 172 -19.08 15.16 2.10
C ASN A 172 -17.86 14.87 3.00
N TRP A 173 -16.66 14.89 2.42
CA TRP A 173 -15.40 14.65 3.13
C TRP A 173 -14.74 15.93 3.65
N GLY A 174 -15.45 17.07 3.59
CA GLY A 174 -14.93 18.36 4.05
C GLY A 174 -13.94 19.04 3.08
N PHE A 175 -13.76 18.50 1.88
CA PHE A 175 -13.09 19.19 0.76
C PHE A 175 -14.12 19.95 -0.06
N ASN A 176 -13.73 21.14 -0.51
CA ASN A 176 -14.54 21.93 -1.45
C ASN A 176 -14.58 21.36 -2.88
N ASN A 177 -13.89 20.25 -3.13
CA ASN A 177 -13.84 19.55 -4.40
C ASN A 177 -14.41 18.15 -4.25
N ASP A 178 -15.20 17.72 -5.23
CA ASP A 178 -15.78 16.36 -5.32
C ASP A 178 -14.72 15.27 -5.57
N LYS A 179 -13.44 15.64 -5.71
CA LYS A 179 -12.32 14.74 -6.03
C LYS A 179 -11.22 14.80 -4.99
N ILE A 180 -10.67 13.64 -4.63
CA ILE A 180 -9.54 13.53 -3.71
C ILE A 180 -8.32 12.91 -4.39
N PRO A 181 -7.10 13.31 -3.98
CA PRO A 181 -5.88 12.69 -4.48
C PRO A 181 -5.77 11.23 -4.02
N THR A 182 -5.22 10.38 -4.90
CA THR A 182 -4.97 8.97 -4.62
C THR A 182 -3.62 8.52 -5.15
N ARG A 183 -3.13 7.39 -4.62
CA ARG A 183 -1.91 6.76 -5.14
C ARG A 183 -2.25 5.96 -6.41
N GLY A 184 -1.44 6.11 -7.45
CA GLY A 184 -1.69 5.59 -8.79
C GLY A 184 -1.93 4.08 -8.90
N PHE A 185 -1.47 3.27 -7.94
CA PHE A 185 -1.71 1.83 -7.95
C PHE A 185 -3.11 1.42 -7.43
N ARG A 186 -3.89 2.37 -6.89
CA ARG A 186 -5.26 2.17 -6.40
C ARG A 186 -6.28 2.99 -7.17
N VAL A 187 -5.92 3.53 -8.31
CA VAL A 187 -6.87 4.23 -9.17
C VAL A 187 -7.83 3.19 -9.72
N ARG A 188 -9.03 3.20 -9.20
CA ARG A 188 -10.16 2.50 -9.82
C ARG A 188 -10.55 3.31 -11.04
N GLU A 189 -10.51 2.69 -12.20
CA GLU A 189 -11.20 3.19 -13.34
C GLU A 189 -12.70 3.03 -13.07
N ILE A 190 -13.34 4.11 -12.66
CA ILE A 190 -14.79 4.16 -12.54
C ILE A 190 -15.34 4.30 -13.96
N GLY A 191 -15.35 3.20 -14.71
CA GLY A 191 -16.06 3.01 -15.99
C GLY A 191 -15.71 3.97 -17.14
N LEU A 192 -15.39 5.22 -16.88
CA LEU A 192 -15.27 6.28 -17.90
C LEU A 192 -13.83 6.72 -18.19
N GLY A 193 -12.91 6.64 -17.24
CA GLY A 193 -11.54 7.11 -17.40
C GLY A 193 -10.83 7.44 -16.09
N VAL A 194 -9.77 8.22 -16.19
CA VAL A 194 -8.91 8.60 -15.07
C VAL A 194 -8.73 10.11 -15.04
N ASP A 195 -8.91 10.71 -13.88
CA ASP A 195 -8.57 12.12 -13.64
C ASP A 195 -7.15 12.24 -13.14
N ILE A 196 -6.40 13.15 -13.77
CA ILE A 196 -5.03 13.48 -13.39
C ILE A 196 -4.97 14.98 -13.11
N LYS A 197 -4.50 15.35 -11.94
CA LYS A 197 -4.15 16.72 -11.64
C LYS A 197 -2.70 16.97 -12.02
N ILE A 198 -2.47 17.97 -12.86
CA ILE A 198 -1.15 18.37 -13.35
C ILE A 198 -0.96 19.82 -12.94
N SER A 199 0.12 20.08 -12.21
CA SER A 199 0.44 21.43 -11.75
C SER A 199 1.93 21.71 -11.82
N GLY A 200 2.29 22.98 -11.88
CA GLY A 200 3.67 23.41 -12.01
C GLY A 200 3.84 24.91 -11.97
N PHE A 201 5.09 25.33 -12.10
CA PHE A 201 5.52 26.72 -12.05
C PHE A 201 6.10 27.13 -13.40
N ILE A 202 5.79 28.32 -13.85
CA ILE A 202 6.07 28.80 -15.19
C ILE A 202 6.44 30.30 -15.15
N GLU A 203 7.22 30.72 -16.11
CA GLU A 203 7.38 32.18 -16.40
C GLU A 203 6.04 32.77 -16.85
N LYS A 204 5.86 34.08 -16.70
CA LYS A 204 4.63 34.79 -17.10
C LYS A 204 4.51 34.95 -18.63
N ASN A 205 4.60 33.84 -19.33
CA ASN A 205 4.52 33.68 -20.78
C ASN A 205 3.72 32.42 -21.15
N ASP A 206 3.37 32.33 -22.42
CA ASP A 206 2.67 31.13 -22.95
C ASP A 206 3.44 29.85 -22.68
N TYR A 207 2.69 28.82 -22.29
CA TYR A 207 3.21 27.48 -22.03
C TYR A 207 2.32 26.42 -22.64
N GLU A 208 2.87 25.21 -22.78
CA GLU A 208 2.18 24.07 -23.32
C GLU A 208 2.49 22.81 -22.52
N VAL A 209 1.47 22.01 -22.24
CA VAL A 209 1.60 20.71 -21.58
C VAL A 209 1.08 19.61 -22.51
N SER A 210 1.93 18.63 -22.78
CA SER A 210 1.61 17.45 -23.57
C SER A 210 1.60 16.20 -22.70
N ILE A 211 0.57 15.37 -22.81
CA ILE A 211 0.39 14.12 -22.08
C ILE A 211 0.52 12.96 -23.06
N PHE A 212 1.49 12.09 -22.81
CA PHE A 212 1.76 10.90 -23.61
C PHE A 212 1.46 9.64 -22.81
N LEU A 213 0.94 8.62 -23.47
CA LEU A 213 0.84 7.26 -22.94
C LEU A 213 1.99 6.43 -23.52
N THR A 214 2.78 5.86 -22.62
CA THR A 214 3.90 4.97 -22.97
C THR A 214 3.45 3.52 -22.79
N ASN A 215 3.27 2.79 -23.88
CA ASN A 215 2.78 1.39 -23.85
C ASN A 215 3.92 0.36 -23.81
N GLY A 216 5.09 0.71 -23.27
CA GLY A 216 6.27 -0.19 -23.24
C GLY A 216 6.89 -0.45 -24.62
N THR A 217 6.38 0.16 -25.67
CA THR A 217 6.94 0.20 -27.03
C THR A 217 7.66 1.53 -27.25
N ALA A 218 8.57 1.59 -28.21
CA ALA A 218 9.42 2.75 -28.46
C ALA A 218 8.68 4.04 -28.87
N ASN A 219 7.36 4.00 -29.06
CA ASN A 219 6.55 5.13 -29.50
C ASN A 219 5.55 5.54 -28.43
N ASP A 220 5.78 6.72 -27.84
CA ASP A 220 4.80 7.39 -27.01
C ASP A 220 3.62 7.88 -27.87
N SER A 221 2.41 7.63 -27.42
CA SER A 221 1.18 8.14 -28.06
C SER A 221 0.73 9.40 -27.36
N LEU A 222 0.66 10.53 -28.08
CA LEU A 222 0.06 11.75 -27.55
C LEU A 222 -1.42 11.52 -27.28
N ILE A 223 -1.86 11.73 -26.05
CA ILE A 223 -3.26 11.55 -25.63
C ILE A 223 -3.99 12.86 -25.62
N GLN A 224 -3.39 13.88 -25.00
CA GLN A 224 -3.99 15.17 -24.76
C GLN A 224 -2.94 16.26 -24.64
N LYS A 225 -3.37 17.51 -24.93
CA LYS A 225 -2.55 18.69 -24.88
C LYS A 225 -3.38 19.86 -24.38
N PHE A 226 -2.79 20.72 -23.59
CA PHE A 226 -3.38 22.00 -23.20
C PHE A 226 -2.30 23.09 -23.13
N SER A 227 -2.73 24.33 -23.16
CA SER A 227 -1.83 25.50 -23.11
C SER A 227 -2.48 26.64 -22.37
N GLY A 228 -1.70 27.58 -21.89
CA GLY A 228 -2.14 28.78 -21.19
C GLY A 228 -1.19 29.96 -21.41
N ASP A 229 -1.60 31.13 -20.95
CA ASP A 229 -0.85 32.41 -21.12
C ASP A 229 0.15 32.68 -19.98
N GLY A 230 0.22 31.82 -19.01
CA GLY A 230 1.18 31.89 -17.90
C GLY A 230 1.08 33.06 -16.94
N LYS A 231 0.08 33.94 -17.09
CA LYS A 231 -0.02 35.21 -16.30
C LYS A 231 0.08 35.06 -14.80
N LEU A 232 -0.34 33.91 -14.25
CA LEU A 232 -0.33 33.63 -12.82
C LEU A 232 1.04 33.14 -12.29
N GLY A 233 2.00 32.81 -13.16
CA GLY A 233 3.29 32.24 -12.75
C GLY A 233 3.22 30.75 -12.31
N PHE A 234 2.05 30.17 -12.30
CA PHE A 234 1.78 28.76 -12.01
C PHE A 234 0.54 28.29 -12.76
N PHE A 235 0.35 26.96 -12.79
CA PHE A 235 -0.88 26.34 -13.27
C PHE A 235 -1.23 25.11 -12.45
N SER A 236 -2.53 24.77 -12.37
CA SER A 236 -3.03 23.58 -11.72
C SER A 236 -4.33 23.15 -12.41
N GLU A 237 -4.22 22.10 -13.25
CA GLU A 237 -5.28 21.67 -14.13
C GLU A 237 -5.72 20.22 -13.81
N ASN A 238 -7.02 19.96 -13.87
CA ASN A 238 -7.60 18.63 -13.79
C ASN A 238 -7.91 18.12 -15.19
N ILE A 239 -7.25 17.04 -15.59
CA ILE A 239 -7.36 16.47 -16.91
C ILE A 239 -8.01 15.09 -16.82
N PHE A 240 -9.14 14.93 -17.51
CA PHE A 240 -9.81 13.64 -17.64
C PHE A 240 -9.31 12.89 -18.88
N ILE A 241 -8.84 11.66 -18.69
CA ILE A 241 -8.38 10.78 -19.76
C ILE A 241 -9.35 9.61 -19.87
N PRO A 242 -10.09 9.50 -21.02
CA PRO A 242 -11.09 8.45 -21.21
C PRO A 242 -10.49 7.05 -21.23
N SER A 243 -11.21 6.08 -20.69
CA SER A 243 -10.80 4.67 -20.62
C SER A 243 -10.49 4.04 -21.97
N ALA A 244 -11.13 4.52 -23.03
CA ALA A 244 -10.86 4.07 -24.41
C ALA A 244 -9.41 4.32 -24.90
N LYS A 245 -8.65 5.18 -24.20
CA LYS A 245 -7.23 5.43 -24.49
C LYS A 245 -6.31 4.37 -23.89
N PHE A 246 -6.77 3.54 -22.96
CA PHE A 246 -5.95 2.58 -22.25
C PHE A 246 -6.01 1.20 -22.89
N ASN A 247 -4.84 0.66 -23.26
CA ASN A 247 -4.73 -0.64 -23.92
C ASN A 247 -4.15 -1.74 -23.03
N SER A 248 -3.63 -1.37 -21.83
CA SER A 248 -2.97 -2.31 -20.93
C SER A 248 -3.46 -2.17 -19.48
N ILE A 249 -3.17 -3.17 -18.66
CA ILE A 249 -3.46 -3.12 -17.20
C ILE A 249 -2.58 -2.07 -16.53
N LYS A 250 -1.26 -2.08 -16.82
CA LYS A 250 -0.33 -1.04 -16.36
C LYS A 250 -0.18 0.01 -17.46
N ASN A 251 -0.38 1.26 -17.09
CA ASN A 251 -0.27 2.41 -17.98
C ASN A 251 0.72 3.40 -17.40
N ASP A 252 1.66 3.85 -18.22
CA ASP A 252 2.69 4.82 -17.87
C ASP A 252 2.41 6.12 -18.63
N PHE A 253 2.27 7.23 -17.91
CA PHE A 253 2.12 8.55 -18.48
C PHE A 253 3.43 9.31 -18.41
N ARG A 254 3.75 9.98 -19.48
CA ARG A 254 4.80 10.99 -19.58
C ARG A 254 4.15 12.34 -19.82
N ILE A 255 4.34 13.27 -18.90
CA ILE A 255 3.85 14.64 -18.95
C ILE A 255 5.03 15.55 -19.27
N LEU A 256 4.93 16.29 -20.36
CA LEU A 256 5.95 17.23 -20.84
C LEU A 256 5.40 18.64 -20.77
N LEU A 257 6.07 19.51 -20.04
CA LEU A 257 5.82 20.96 -19.99
C LEU A 257 6.87 21.64 -20.85
N GLU A 258 6.44 22.50 -21.77
CA GLU A 258 7.31 23.29 -22.65
C GLU A 258 6.96 24.78 -22.53
N GLN A 259 7.99 25.60 -22.36
CA GLN A 259 7.87 27.05 -22.33
C GLN A 259 9.07 27.69 -23.06
N GLY A 260 8.83 28.27 -24.22
CA GLY A 260 9.89 28.78 -25.07
C GLY A 260 10.87 27.68 -25.52
N LYS A 261 12.10 27.72 -25.03
CA LYS A 261 13.14 26.70 -25.30
C LYS A 261 13.35 25.72 -24.14
N GLU A 262 12.80 26.04 -23.00
CA GLU A 262 12.95 25.26 -21.76
C GLU A 262 11.82 24.24 -21.64
N LYS A 263 12.12 23.14 -20.95
CA LYS A 263 11.15 22.06 -20.74
C LYS A 263 11.42 21.32 -19.45
N ASP A 264 10.37 20.75 -18.89
CA ASP A 264 10.43 19.80 -17.77
C ASP A 264 9.52 18.59 -18.03
N GLU A 265 9.82 17.46 -17.42
CA GLU A 265 9.15 16.20 -17.67
C GLU A 265 8.90 15.43 -16.37
N GLN A 266 7.68 14.93 -16.23
CA GLN A 266 7.31 14.02 -15.14
C GLN A 266 6.74 12.70 -15.68
N LYS A 267 6.97 11.60 -14.93
CA LYS A 267 6.42 10.28 -15.27
C LYS A 267 5.62 9.74 -14.10
N ILE A 268 4.42 9.25 -14.39
CA ILE A 268 3.58 8.56 -13.42
C ILE A 268 3.00 7.30 -14.03
N SER A 269 2.75 6.31 -13.18
CA SER A 269 2.16 5.05 -13.60
C SER A 269 0.90 4.76 -12.80
N PHE A 270 -0.07 4.14 -13.43
CA PHE A 270 -1.19 3.57 -12.72
C PHE A 270 -1.52 2.17 -13.25
N THR A 271 -2.13 1.39 -12.36
CA THR A 271 -2.67 0.08 -12.72
C THR A 271 -4.16 0.23 -12.93
N ARG A 272 -4.62 -0.09 -14.14
CA ARG A 272 -6.02 -0.05 -14.50
C ARG A 272 -6.77 -1.13 -13.75
N PHE A 273 -7.79 -0.72 -13.02
CA PHE A 273 -8.77 -1.65 -12.48
C PHE A 273 -9.87 -1.85 -13.55
N LYS A 274 -9.90 -3.03 -14.16
CA LYS A 274 -11.07 -3.42 -14.95
C LYS A 274 -12.13 -3.96 -14.00
N PRO A 275 -13.43 -3.62 -14.16
CA PRO A 275 -14.50 -4.31 -13.46
C PRO A 275 -14.32 -5.84 -13.58
N GLY A 276 -14.33 -6.55 -12.46
CA GLY A 276 -14.01 -7.98 -12.42
C GLY A 276 -12.52 -8.34 -12.27
N PHE A 277 -11.63 -7.35 -12.09
CA PHE A 277 -10.24 -7.59 -11.71
C PHE A 277 -9.95 -6.97 -10.34
N SER A 278 -9.22 -7.70 -9.51
CA SER A 278 -8.77 -7.20 -8.22
C SER A 278 -7.72 -6.09 -8.38
N GLY A 279 -7.79 -5.06 -7.53
CA GLY A 279 -6.76 -4.02 -7.43
C GLY A 279 -5.36 -4.54 -7.08
N TYR A 280 -5.25 -5.80 -6.66
CA TYR A 280 -4.00 -6.50 -6.34
C TYR A 280 -3.41 -7.28 -7.51
N VAL A 281 -4.11 -7.37 -8.65
CA VAL A 281 -3.66 -8.12 -9.83
C VAL A 281 -2.92 -7.18 -10.80
N ASN A 282 -1.61 -7.26 -10.78
CA ASN A 282 -0.74 -6.51 -11.69
C ASN A 282 -0.41 -7.28 -12.98
N ASP A 283 -0.48 -8.61 -12.94
CA ASP A 283 -0.20 -9.52 -14.04
C ASP A 283 -1.16 -10.70 -13.98
N VAL A 284 -1.96 -10.88 -15.03
CA VAL A 284 -2.99 -11.93 -15.10
C VAL A 284 -2.37 -13.33 -15.16
N GLU A 285 -1.21 -13.50 -15.79
CA GLU A 285 -0.56 -14.81 -15.84
C GLU A 285 -0.04 -15.24 -14.48
N ILE A 286 0.52 -14.28 -13.72
CA ILE A 286 0.94 -14.53 -12.33
C ILE A 286 -0.29 -14.80 -11.44
N ALA A 287 -1.34 -13.97 -11.56
CA ALA A 287 -2.57 -14.13 -10.82
C ALA A 287 -3.22 -15.51 -11.06
N MET A 288 -3.24 -15.98 -12.31
CA MET A 288 -3.74 -17.31 -12.63
C MET A 288 -2.94 -18.44 -11.98
N LYS A 289 -1.62 -18.32 -11.92
CA LYS A 289 -0.78 -19.28 -11.18
C LYS A 289 -1.13 -19.28 -9.68
N GLN A 290 -1.35 -18.09 -9.13
CA GLN A 290 -1.74 -17.92 -7.72
C GLN A 290 -3.11 -18.52 -7.41
N MET A 291 -4.02 -18.60 -8.39
CA MET A 291 -5.35 -19.22 -8.25
C MET A 291 -5.33 -20.77 -8.14
N LYS A 292 -4.17 -21.40 -8.21
CA LYS A 292 -4.05 -22.88 -8.20
C LYS A 292 -4.84 -23.59 -7.08
N TYR A 293 -5.12 -22.89 -5.98
CA TYR A 293 -5.79 -23.45 -4.81
C TYR A 293 -7.32 -23.50 -4.94
N ILE A 294 -7.92 -22.67 -5.81
CA ILE A 294 -9.37 -22.53 -5.97
C ILE A 294 -9.88 -23.02 -7.33
N LEU A 295 -8.98 -23.32 -8.27
CA LEU A 295 -9.37 -23.80 -9.60
C LEU A 295 -9.82 -25.25 -9.57
N SER A 296 -10.93 -25.53 -10.24
CA SER A 296 -11.36 -26.90 -10.54
C SER A 296 -10.42 -27.59 -11.54
N ASN A 297 -10.52 -28.90 -11.67
CA ASN A 297 -9.70 -29.65 -12.62
C ASN A 297 -9.95 -29.24 -14.07
N ASP A 298 -11.19 -28.90 -14.41
CA ASP A 298 -11.55 -28.48 -15.76
C ASP A 298 -11.04 -27.06 -16.06
N GLU A 299 -11.18 -26.12 -15.13
CA GLU A 299 -10.59 -24.79 -15.24
C GLU A 299 -9.06 -24.83 -15.39
N ARG A 300 -8.37 -25.74 -14.69
CA ARG A 300 -6.92 -25.94 -14.85
C ARG A 300 -6.55 -26.47 -16.24
N LYS A 301 -7.34 -27.40 -16.81
CA LYS A 301 -7.13 -27.90 -18.18
C LYS A 301 -7.34 -26.79 -19.19
N GLU A 302 -8.42 -26.03 -19.03
CA GLU A 302 -8.77 -24.93 -19.91
C GLU A 302 -7.68 -23.84 -19.92
N LEU A 303 -7.13 -23.48 -18.74
CA LEU A 303 -6.03 -22.53 -18.60
C LEU A 303 -4.74 -22.97 -19.32
N LYS A 304 -4.44 -24.27 -19.32
CA LYS A 304 -3.24 -24.81 -20.00
C LYS A 304 -3.34 -24.72 -21.51
N ASN A 305 -4.54 -24.82 -22.06
CA ASN A 305 -4.78 -24.93 -23.51
C ASN A 305 -5.01 -23.59 -24.20
N ASN A 306 -5.13 -22.50 -23.45
CA ASN A 306 -5.47 -21.18 -23.99
C ASN A 306 -4.25 -20.28 -24.23
N ASN A 307 -4.31 -19.44 -25.28
CA ASN A 307 -3.36 -18.36 -25.52
C ASN A 307 -3.58 -17.17 -24.56
N LYS A 308 -2.69 -16.17 -24.58
CA LYS A 308 -2.68 -15.07 -23.60
C LYS A 308 -4.00 -14.27 -23.54
N GLN A 309 -4.60 -13.95 -24.70
CA GLN A 309 -5.86 -13.20 -24.77
C GLN A 309 -7.06 -14.00 -24.22
N ASN A 310 -7.11 -15.29 -24.52
CA ASN A 310 -8.16 -16.17 -24.03
C ASN A 310 -8.01 -16.43 -22.51
N LYS A 311 -6.78 -16.42 -21.98
CA LYS A 311 -6.52 -16.53 -20.56
C LYS A 311 -7.10 -15.36 -19.76
N GLU A 312 -6.99 -14.13 -20.25
CA GLU A 312 -7.58 -12.97 -19.57
C GLU A 312 -9.11 -13.06 -19.51
N GLN A 313 -9.75 -13.48 -20.62
CA GLN A 313 -11.20 -13.72 -20.64
C GLN A 313 -11.61 -14.85 -19.70
N LEU A 314 -10.86 -15.94 -19.67
CA LEU A 314 -11.11 -17.07 -18.79
C LEU A 314 -10.96 -16.68 -17.31
N PHE A 315 -9.93 -15.90 -16.98
CA PHE A 315 -9.75 -15.32 -15.63
C PHE A 315 -11.00 -14.56 -15.19
N TYR A 316 -11.49 -13.67 -16.05
CA TYR A 316 -12.71 -12.91 -15.79
C TYR A 316 -13.94 -13.81 -15.59
N GLN A 317 -14.13 -14.82 -16.45
CA GLN A 317 -15.27 -15.73 -16.35
C GLN A 317 -15.24 -16.57 -15.07
N ILE A 318 -14.03 -17.02 -14.64
CA ILE A 318 -13.85 -17.78 -13.42
C ILE A 318 -14.29 -16.96 -12.19
N TRP A 319 -13.88 -15.70 -12.13
CA TRP A 319 -14.23 -14.83 -11.01
C TRP A 319 -15.69 -14.36 -11.07
N LYS A 320 -16.22 -14.10 -12.25
CA LYS A 320 -17.65 -13.76 -12.42
C LYS A 320 -18.58 -14.87 -11.93
N LYS A 321 -18.22 -16.14 -12.14
CA LYS A 321 -18.99 -17.28 -11.60
C LYS A 321 -18.96 -17.37 -10.07
N ARG A 322 -17.94 -16.79 -9.43
CA ARG A 322 -17.71 -16.81 -7.99
C ARG A 322 -18.07 -15.50 -7.31
N ASP A 323 -18.61 -14.56 -8.03
CA ASP A 323 -19.00 -13.26 -7.54
C ASP A 323 -20.22 -13.39 -6.61
N PRO A 324 -20.09 -13.01 -5.31
CA PRO A 324 -21.20 -13.07 -4.38
C PRO A 324 -22.25 -11.97 -4.61
N THR A 325 -21.87 -10.89 -5.32
CA THR A 325 -22.72 -9.70 -5.58
C THR A 325 -22.63 -9.28 -7.04
N PRO A 326 -23.15 -10.13 -7.99
CA PRO A 326 -22.98 -9.92 -9.43
C PRO A 326 -23.55 -8.60 -9.98
N GLU A 327 -24.44 -7.95 -9.21
CA GLU A 327 -25.03 -6.64 -9.51
C GLU A 327 -24.12 -5.47 -9.15
N THR A 328 -22.99 -5.69 -8.48
CA THR A 328 -22.01 -4.66 -8.17
C THR A 328 -20.83 -4.71 -9.14
N GLU A 329 -20.09 -3.61 -9.24
CA GLU A 329 -18.86 -3.56 -10.06
C GLU A 329 -17.67 -4.29 -9.42
N GLN A 330 -17.79 -4.65 -8.14
CA GLN A 330 -16.74 -5.27 -7.35
C GLN A 330 -17.05 -6.73 -7.10
N ASN A 331 -16.03 -7.57 -7.24
CA ASN A 331 -16.08 -8.95 -6.79
C ASN A 331 -15.30 -9.05 -5.48
N GLU A 332 -16.01 -9.00 -4.35
CA GLU A 332 -15.43 -8.97 -3.01
C GLU A 332 -14.61 -10.24 -2.71
N LEU A 333 -15.04 -11.38 -3.25
CA LEU A 333 -14.32 -12.65 -3.06
C LEU A 333 -12.97 -12.63 -3.77
N MET A 334 -12.92 -12.06 -4.98
CA MET A 334 -11.67 -11.89 -5.72
C MET A 334 -10.72 -10.93 -5.01
N GLU A 335 -11.24 -9.77 -4.53
CA GLU A 335 -10.47 -8.80 -3.76
C GLU A 335 -9.87 -9.43 -2.52
N GLU A 336 -10.68 -10.15 -1.74
CA GLU A 336 -10.22 -10.83 -0.53
C GLU A 336 -9.16 -11.89 -0.85
N TYR A 337 -9.34 -12.66 -1.92
CA TYR A 337 -8.39 -13.68 -2.34
C TYR A 337 -7.01 -13.09 -2.65
N PHE A 338 -6.95 -12.08 -3.51
CA PHE A 338 -5.67 -11.49 -3.91
C PHE A 338 -5.05 -10.61 -2.82
N GLN A 339 -5.85 -10.03 -1.94
CA GLN A 339 -5.33 -9.41 -0.73
C GLN A 339 -4.60 -10.43 0.16
N ARG A 340 -5.18 -11.63 0.33
CA ARG A 340 -4.52 -12.70 1.08
C ARG A 340 -3.23 -13.16 0.38
N VAL A 341 -3.22 -13.21 -0.96
CA VAL A 341 -2.02 -13.50 -1.75
C VAL A 341 -0.93 -12.45 -1.53
N GLU A 342 -1.27 -11.16 -1.54
CA GLU A 342 -0.32 -10.08 -1.24
C GLU A 342 0.24 -10.22 0.17
N TYR A 343 -0.64 -10.38 1.17
CA TYR A 343 -0.24 -10.57 2.56
C TYR A 343 0.77 -11.72 2.73
N VAL A 344 0.49 -12.88 2.15
CA VAL A 344 1.40 -14.03 2.31
C VAL A 344 2.73 -13.84 1.59
N ASN A 345 2.74 -13.10 0.48
CA ASN A 345 3.97 -12.73 -0.20
C ASN A 345 4.84 -11.80 0.65
N GLU A 346 4.24 -10.86 1.37
CA GLU A 346 4.97 -9.98 2.27
C GLU A 346 5.50 -10.68 3.53
N HIS A 347 4.72 -11.64 4.08
CA HIS A 347 4.98 -12.16 5.42
C HIS A 347 5.56 -13.58 5.44
N PHE A 348 5.36 -14.38 4.39
CA PHE A 348 5.77 -15.79 4.37
C PHE A 348 6.75 -16.13 3.24
N SER A 349 7.18 -15.15 2.45
CA SER A 349 8.23 -15.37 1.44
C SER A 349 9.57 -15.68 2.09
N GLY A 350 10.30 -16.58 1.45
CA GLY A 350 11.64 -16.99 1.82
C GLY A 350 12.39 -17.48 0.59
N TRP A 351 12.74 -18.77 0.52
CA TRP A 351 13.34 -19.41 -0.67
C TRP A 351 12.36 -19.49 -1.84
N GLN A 352 11.06 -19.38 -1.57
CA GLN A 352 9.98 -19.39 -2.53
C GLN A 352 8.99 -18.25 -2.23
N PRO A 353 8.18 -17.82 -3.22
CA PRO A 353 7.13 -16.83 -2.99
C PRO A 353 6.18 -17.26 -1.88
N GLY A 354 5.69 -16.31 -1.07
CA GLY A 354 4.86 -16.60 0.08
C GLY A 354 3.60 -17.39 -0.25
N TRP A 355 2.99 -17.15 -1.40
CA TRP A 355 1.80 -17.89 -1.87
C TRP A 355 2.08 -19.37 -2.22
N GLU A 356 3.34 -19.76 -2.40
CA GLU A 356 3.73 -21.17 -2.65
C GLU A 356 4.02 -21.93 -1.36
N THR A 357 4.23 -21.24 -0.24
CA THR A 357 4.51 -21.85 1.06
C THR A 357 3.28 -22.57 1.64
N ASP A 358 3.49 -23.51 2.53
CA ASP A 358 2.39 -24.21 3.20
C ASP A 358 1.56 -23.26 4.07
N ARG A 359 2.22 -22.33 4.79
CA ARG A 359 1.50 -21.28 5.53
C ARG A 359 0.71 -20.38 4.60
N GLY A 360 1.29 -19.98 3.46
CA GLY A 360 0.62 -19.19 2.45
C GLY A 360 -0.61 -19.89 1.89
N LYS A 361 -0.51 -21.18 1.55
CA LYS A 361 -1.65 -21.98 1.09
C LYS A 361 -2.82 -21.94 2.08
N ILE A 362 -2.56 -22.22 3.35
CA ILE A 362 -3.61 -22.24 4.39
C ILE A 362 -4.19 -20.86 4.61
N TYR A 363 -3.35 -19.81 4.66
CA TYR A 363 -3.81 -18.45 4.84
C TYR A 363 -4.68 -17.96 3.67
N ILE A 364 -4.30 -18.25 2.43
CA ILE A 364 -5.10 -17.88 1.24
C ILE A 364 -6.48 -18.54 1.30
N LEU A 365 -6.55 -19.82 1.66
CA LEU A 365 -7.81 -20.57 1.68
C LEU A 365 -8.72 -20.21 2.86
N PHE A 366 -8.16 -20.03 4.05
CA PHE A 366 -8.94 -19.87 5.29
C PHE A 366 -8.88 -18.45 5.87
N GLY A 367 -8.02 -17.57 5.34
CA GLY A 367 -7.76 -16.25 5.91
C GLY A 367 -6.86 -16.29 7.15
N PRO A 368 -6.84 -15.22 7.96
CA PRO A 368 -6.08 -15.18 9.20
C PRO A 368 -6.63 -16.19 10.21
N PRO A 369 -5.77 -16.96 10.90
CA PRO A 369 -6.22 -17.85 11.96
C PRO A 369 -6.77 -17.04 13.15
N ASP A 370 -7.73 -17.63 13.89
CA ASP A 370 -8.28 -17.02 15.09
C ASP A 370 -7.24 -16.99 16.22
N GLU A 371 -6.40 -18.02 16.29
CA GLU A 371 -5.33 -18.14 17.28
C GLU A 371 -4.09 -18.78 16.67
N ILE A 372 -2.91 -18.27 17.07
CA ILE A 372 -1.60 -18.83 16.72
C ILE A 372 -0.86 -19.19 17.99
N GLN A 373 -0.58 -20.48 18.18
CA GLN A 373 0.28 -20.98 19.25
C GLN A 373 1.65 -21.33 18.66
N ARG A 374 2.72 -21.07 19.41
CA ARG A 374 4.09 -21.37 18.98
C ARG A 374 4.82 -22.09 20.09
N THR A 375 5.47 -23.21 19.75
CA THR A 375 6.35 -23.90 20.69
C THR A 375 7.73 -23.25 20.71
N ASN A 376 8.35 -23.22 21.88
CA ASN A 376 9.73 -22.78 22.00
C ASN A 376 10.67 -24.00 21.87
N PRO A 377 11.86 -23.84 21.26
CA PRO A 377 12.88 -24.88 21.27
C PRO A 377 13.26 -25.24 22.69
N SER A 378 13.45 -26.52 22.98
CA SER A 378 13.96 -27.02 24.26
C SER A 378 15.34 -27.66 24.10
N ALA A 379 16.07 -27.86 25.18
CA ALA A 379 17.36 -28.54 25.13
C ALA A 379 17.21 -29.94 24.54
N GLY A 380 17.84 -30.16 23.38
CA GLY A 380 17.77 -31.41 22.63
C GLY A 380 16.71 -31.46 21.51
N ASN A 381 15.85 -30.46 21.38
CA ASN A 381 14.89 -30.36 20.27
C ASN A 381 14.84 -28.96 19.69
N SER A 382 15.45 -28.75 18.51
CA SER A 382 15.45 -27.48 17.79
C SER A 382 14.20 -27.22 16.97
N THR A 383 13.31 -28.20 16.84
CA THR A 383 12.09 -28.12 16.02
C THR A 383 11.09 -27.14 16.63
N ILE A 384 10.66 -26.18 15.83
CA ILE A 384 9.64 -25.19 16.21
C ILE A 384 8.34 -25.57 15.54
N TYR A 385 7.27 -25.62 16.31
CA TYR A 385 5.93 -25.80 15.77
C TYR A 385 5.14 -24.51 15.88
N GLN A 386 4.31 -24.26 14.86
CA GLN A 386 3.31 -23.20 14.86
C GLN A 386 1.94 -23.82 14.59
N ILE A 387 1.00 -23.63 15.51
CA ILE A 387 -0.33 -24.21 15.46
C ILE A 387 -1.32 -23.09 15.18
N TRP A 388 -2.06 -23.21 14.09
CA TRP A 388 -3.09 -22.27 13.67
C TRP A 388 -4.48 -22.85 13.92
N ASN A 389 -5.26 -22.18 14.75
CA ASN A 389 -6.63 -22.57 15.07
C ASN A 389 -7.62 -21.69 14.29
N TYR A 390 -8.56 -22.34 13.63
CA TYR A 390 -9.68 -21.75 12.92
C TYR A 390 -10.98 -22.23 13.56
N VAL A 391 -11.48 -21.47 14.54
CA VAL A 391 -12.60 -21.85 15.40
C VAL A 391 -13.90 -22.02 14.60
N LYS A 392 -14.18 -21.08 13.67
CA LYS A 392 -15.42 -21.05 12.88
C LYS A 392 -15.60 -22.29 11.99
N VAL A 393 -14.52 -22.84 11.49
CA VAL A 393 -14.54 -24.02 10.61
C VAL A 393 -14.04 -25.28 11.32
N ASN A 394 -13.82 -25.20 12.64
CA ASN A 394 -13.32 -26.29 13.48
C ASN A 394 -12.11 -27.01 12.88
N LYS A 395 -11.12 -26.22 12.42
CA LYS A 395 -9.89 -26.76 11.83
C LYS A 395 -8.67 -26.27 12.58
N GLN A 396 -7.67 -27.13 12.67
CA GLN A 396 -6.35 -26.82 13.23
C GLN A 396 -5.28 -27.27 12.23
N PHE A 397 -4.30 -26.40 11.98
CA PHE A 397 -3.17 -26.69 11.14
C PHE A 397 -1.87 -26.57 11.94
N VAL A 398 -1.04 -27.60 11.87
CA VAL A 398 0.25 -27.66 12.53
C VAL A 398 1.34 -27.51 11.48
N PHE A 399 2.20 -26.53 11.66
CA PHE A 399 3.36 -26.27 10.81
C PHE A 399 4.63 -26.55 11.60
N ARG A 400 5.57 -27.22 10.98
CA ARG A 400 6.86 -27.59 11.55
C ARG A 400 8.00 -26.87 10.85
N ASP A 401 8.83 -26.17 11.62
CA ASP A 401 10.11 -25.62 11.20
C ASP A 401 11.22 -26.49 11.80
N GLN A 402 11.74 -27.39 11.00
CA GLN A 402 12.67 -28.41 11.47
C GLN A 402 14.05 -27.84 11.87
N ASN A 403 14.46 -26.77 11.20
CA ASN A 403 15.81 -26.22 11.31
C ASN A 403 15.84 -24.84 11.99
N GLY A 404 14.68 -24.27 12.33
CA GLY A 404 14.59 -22.93 12.93
C GLY A 404 14.85 -21.76 11.96
N PHE A 405 14.88 -22.01 10.65
CA PHE A 405 15.14 -20.99 9.62
C PHE A 405 13.89 -20.33 9.07
N GLY A 406 12.70 -20.66 9.62
CA GLY A 406 11.43 -20.09 9.18
C GLY A 406 10.78 -20.81 8.00
N ASP A 407 11.32 -21.94 7.52
CA ASP A 407 10.70 -22.80 6.52
C ASP A 407 9.69 -23.75 7.18
N TYR A 408 8.50 -23.20 7.42
CA TYR A 408 7.41 -23.93 8.04
C TYR A 408 6.70 -24.82 7.05
N ARG A 409 6.78 -26.15 7.26
CA ARG A 409 6.10 -27.17 6.47
C ARG A 409 4.86 -27.67 7.20
N LEU A 410 3.76 -27.88 6.47
CA LEU A 410 2.52 -28.37 7.03
C LEU A 410 2.69 -29.83 7.47
N ASP A 411 2.50 -30.07 8.77
CA ASP A 411 2.58 -31.39 9.39
C ASP A 411 1.22 -32.09 9.46
N THR A 412 0.14 -31.29 9.45
CA THR A 412 -1.24 -31.79 9.42
C THR A 412 -1.65 -32.13 7.97
N PRO A 413 -2.14 -33.34 7.68
CA PRO A 413 -2.60 -33.67 6.35
C PRO A 413 -3.72 -32.73 5.88
N PHE A 414 -3.54 -32.14 4.68
CA PHE A 414 -4.55 -31.31 4.05
C PHE A 414 -4.63 -31.59 2.54
N LEU A 415 -5.68 -32.31 2.14
CA LEU A 415 -5.87 -32.77 0.78
C LEU A 415 -6.47 -31.73 -0.18
N GLY A 416 -6.74 -30.50 0.29
CA GLY A 416 -7.29 -29.41 -0.53
C GLY A 416 -8.77 -29.13 -0.26
N PRO A 417 -9.41 -28.24 -1.08
CA PRO A 417 -10.79 -27.79 -0.84
C PRO A 417 -11.88 -28.86 -0.98
N ALA A 418 -11.58 -30.02 -1.58
CA ALA A 418 -12.53 -31.13 -1.74
C ALA A 418 -13.01 -31.73 -0.39
N GLY A 419 -12.57 -31.21 0.74
CA GLY A 419 -13.00 -31.56 2.09
C GLY A 419 -13.60 -30.38 2.87
N LEU A 420 -14.08 -29.34 2.20
CA LEU A 420 -14.85 -28.23 2.77
C LEU A 420 -16.34 -28.46 2.54
#